data_1c51329b6fe391aab57f689391dc0703
#
_entry.id   1c51329b6fe391aab57f689391dc0703
#
_cell.length_a   1.000
_cell.length_b   1.000
_cell.length_c   1.000
_cell.angle_alpha   90.00
_cell.angle_beta   90.00
_cell.angle_gamma   90.00
#
_symmetry.space_group_name_H-M   'P 1'
#
loop_
_entity.id
_entity.type
_entity.pdbx_description
1 polymer ?
#
loop_
_entity_poly.entity_id
_entity_poly.type
_entity_poly.pdbx_seq_one_letter_code
_entity_poly.pdbx_strand_id
1 'polypeptide(L)'
;PFLWQVSLLVKQKKLESKINIRKDKDMITNYKKFWQNSFNYKGKATRKEYWLVALMNALIGFGLGLAIGLAGALNASETIIGCLIGVLIVYCFVVLVPSLSLSVRRLRDAGFHWAFIFFYFVPTIGSLVLLVLYCLPTKESIEDKQVQEETR
;
A
#
# COMPACT_ATOMS: atom_id res chain seq x y z
N PRO A 1 -43.70 -13.98 -6.40
CA PRO A 1 -42.66 -13.81 -5.38
C PRO A 1 -41.28 -14.28 -5.87
N PHE A 2 -41.17 -15.39 -6.64
CA PHE A 2 -39.90 -15.95 -7.13
C PHE A 2 -39.15 -15.01 -8.09
N LEU A 3 -39.82 -14.44 -9.07
CA LEU A 3 -39.22 -13.51 -10.04
C LEU A 3 -38.66 -12.23 -9.40
N TRP A 4 -39.25 -11.79 -8.33
CA TRP A 4 -38.78 -10.61 -7.58
C TRP A 4 -37.47 -10.89 -6.84
N GLN A 5 -37.34 -12.09 -6.24
CA GLN A 5 -36.09 -12.52 -5.61
C GLN A 5 -34.95 -12.66 -6.63
N VAL A 6 -35.22 -13.25 -7.78
CA VAL A 6 -34.24 -13.37 -8.88
C VAL A 6 -33.78 -11.97 -9.34
N SER A 7 -34.72 -11.02 -9.48
CA SER A 7 -34.40 -9.64 -9.85
C SER A 7 -33.49 -8.95 -8.84
N LEU A 8 -33.72 -9.17 -7.52
CA LEU A 8 -32.88 -8.63 -6.46
C LEU A 8 -31.47 -9.24 -6.49
N LEU A 9 -31.34 -10.55 -6.68
CA LEU A 9 -30.05 -11.23 -6.78
C LEU A 9 -29.22 -10.74 -7.97
N VAL A 10 -29.85 -10.55 -9.12
CA VAL A 10 -29.20 -9.97 -10.31
C VAL A 10 -28.74 -8.54 -10.06
N LYS A 11 -29.56 -7.74 -9.36
CA LYS A 11 -29.21 -6.35 -8.99
C LYS A 11 -28.05 -6.30 -7.99
N GLN A 12 -28.04 -7.18 -7.00
CA GLN A 12 -26.93 -7.32 -6.04
C GLN A 12 -25.64 -7.73 -6.74
N LYS A 13 -25.67 -8.77 -7.59
CA LYS A 13 -24.51 -9.23 -8.33
C LYS A 13 -23.94 -8.14 -9.25
N LYS A 14 -24.80 -7.33 -9.85
CA LYS A 14 -24.40 -6.18 -10.68
C LYS A 14 -23.77 -5.05 -9.84
N LEU A 15 -24.26 -4.83 -8.62
CA LEU A 15 -23.66 -3.85 -7.69
C LEU A 15 -22.29 -4.32 -7.18
N GLU A 16 -22.16 -5.57 -6.80
CA GLU A 16 -20.89 -6.18 -6.37
C GLU A 16 -19.84 -6.11 -7.47
N SER A 17 -20.22 -6.41 -8.72
CA SER A 17 -19.29 -6.31 -9.86
C SER A 17 -18.83 -4.86 -10.08
N LYS A 18 -19.72 -3.87 -9.97
CA LYS A 18 -19.35 -2.45 -10.05
C LYS A 18 -18.44 -2.00 -8.92
N ILE A 19 -18.65 -2.51 -7.71
CA ILE A 19 -17.79 -2.22 -6.54
C ILE A 19 -16.40 -2.80 -6.74
N ASN A 20 -16.30 -4.03 -7.24
CA ASN A 20 -15.01 -4.68 -7.52
C ASN A 20 -14.24 -3.93 -8.61
N ILE A 21 -14.87 -3.61 -9.73
CA ILE A 21 -14.23 -2.82 -10.80
C ILE A 21 -13.74 -1.46 -10.29
N ARG A 22 -14.49 -0.81 -9.39
CA ARG A 22 -14.08 0.46 -8.77
C ARG A 22 -12.85 0.27 -7.88
N LYS A 23 -12.82 -0.78 -7.04
CA LYS A 23 -11.68 -1.11 -6.18
C LYS A 23 -10.42 -1.39 -6.98
N ASP A 24 -10.52 -2.17 -8.05
CA ASP A 24 -9.39 -2.48 -8.93
C ASP A 24 -8.84 -1.22 -9.60
N LYS A 25 -9.75 -0.34 -10.06
CA LYS A 25 -9.38 0.94 -10.66
C LYS A 25 -8.69 1.87 -9.65
N ASP A 26 -9.13 1.87 -8.40
CA ASP A 26 -8.52 2.65 -7.32
C ASP A 26 -7.13 2.10 -6.97
N MET A 27 -6.94 0.78 -6.92
CA MET A 27 -5.63 0.16 -6.69
C MET A 27 -4.63 0.53 -7.78
N ILE A 28 -4.99 0.35 -9.04
CA ILE A 28 -4.12 0.69 -10.18
C ILE A 28 -3.79 2.18 -10.20
N THR A 29 -4.79 3.04 -9.94
CA THR A 29 -4.61 4.50 -9.91
C THR A 29 -3.65 4.92 -8.79
N ASN A 30 -3.79 4.34 -7.61
CA ASN A 30 -2.92 4.64 -6.47
C ASN A 30 -1.49 4.12 -6.69
N TYR A 31 -1.34 2.96 -7.33
CA TYR A 31 -0.03 2.43 -7.69
C TYR A 31 0.65 3.27 -8.78
N LYS A 32 -0.10 3.77 -9.75
CA LYS A 32 0.42 4.73 -10.74
C LYS A 32 0.87 6.04 -10.08
N LYS A 33 0.08 6.58 -9.15
CA LYS A 33 0.46 7.77 -8.35
C LYS A 33 1.71 7.55 -7.52
N PHE A 34 1.91 6.35 -6.99
CA PHE A 34 3.11 5.97 -6.26
C PHE A 34 4.37 6.19 -7.10
N TRP A 35 4.38 5.72 -8.34
CA TRP A 35 5.50 5.92 -9.27
C TRP A 35 5.63 7.37 -9.73
N GLN A 36 4.54 8.04 -10.03
CA GLN A 36 4.55 9.44 -10.48
C GLN A 36 5.05 10.41 -9.41
N ASN A 37 4.79 10.10 -8.14
CA ASN A 37 5.19 10.94 -7.01
C ASN A 37 6.46 10.45 -6.29
N SER A 38 7.33 9.68 -6.94
CA SER A 38 8.55 9.12 -6.36
C SER A 38 9.48 10.18 -5.75
N PHE A 39 9.51 11.38 -6.32
CA PHE A 39 10.32 12.50 -5.85
C PHE A 39 9.50 13.63 -5.19
N ASN A 40 8.21 13.43 -5.01
CA ASN A 40 7.34 14.45 -4.41
C ASN A 40 7.20 14.23 -2.90
N TYR A 41 8.01 14.91 -2.12
CA TYR A 41 8.02 14.84 -0.65
C TYR A 41 7.07 15.86 0.02
N LYS A 42 6.45 16.78 -0.76
CA LYS A 42 5.64 17.90 -0.22
C LYS A 42 4.16 17.58 -0.04
N GLY A 43 3.64 16.52 -0.66
CA GLY A 43 2.23 16.14 -0.57
C GLY A 43 1.85 15.47 0.74
N LYS A 44 0.54 15.20 0.91
CA LYS A 44 -0.04 14.34 1.93
C LYS A 44 -0.47 13.01 1.26
N ALA A 45 -0.41 11.92 1.98
CA ALA A 45 -0.87 10.60 1.52
C ALA A 45 -1.85 9.99 2.51
N THR A 46 -3.01 9.60 2.02
CA THR A 46 -4.06 8.99 2.85
C THR A 46 -3.66 7.58 3.32
N ARG A 47 -4.28 7.10 4.41
CA ARG A 47 -4.08 5.71 4.89
C ARG A 47 -4.37 4.68 3.80
N LYS A 48 -5.48 4.86 3.05
CA LYS A 48 -5.88 3.93 1.99
C LYS A 48 -4.82 3.86 0.89
N GLU A 49 -4.28 4.99 0.47
CA GLU A 49 -3.23 5.08 -0.55
C GLU A 49 -1.95 4.35 -0.08
N TYR A 50 -1.51 4.61 1.15
CA TYR A 50 -0.34 3.95 1.73
C TYR A 50 -0.50 2.42 1.80
N TRP A 51 -1.59 1.95 2.42
CA TRP A 51 -1.81 0.52 2.61
C TRP A 51 -2.05 -0.26 1.32
N LEU A 52 -2.72 0.35 0.34
CA LEU A 52 -2.90 -0.28 -0.98
C LEU A 52 -1.56 -0.47 -1.71
N VAL A 53 -0.70 0.56 -1.68
CA VAL A 53 0.64 0.46 -2.29
C VAL A 53 1.51 -0.54 -1.54
N ALA A 54 1.49 -0.54 -0.21
CA ALA A 54 2.22 -1.50 0.60
C ALA A 54 1.78 -2.94 0.29
N LEU A 55 0.47 -3.19 0.18
CA LEU A 55 -0.08 -4.49 -0.20
C LEU A 55 0.37 -4.92 -1.60
N MET A 56 0.32 -4.01 -2.59
CA MET A 56 0.77 -4.31 -3.96
C MET A 56 2.24 -4.69 -4.00
N ASN A 57 3.10 -3.92 -3.32
CA ASN A 57 4.54 -4.23 -3.24
C ASN A 57 4.81 -5.55 -2.49
N ALA A 58 4.04 -5.83 -1.42
CA ALA A 58 4.13 -7.11 -0.69
C ALA A 58 3.74 -8.30 -1.58
N LEU A 59 2.67 -8.18 -2.39
CA LEU A 59 2.24 -9.22 -3.33
C LEU A 59 3.28 -9.47 -4.41
N ILE A 60 3.88 -8.41 -4.97
CA ILE A 60 4.95 -8.54 -5.97
C ILE A 60 6.18 -9.22 -5.36
N GLY A 61 6.63 -8.77 -4.18
CA GLY A 61 7.76 -9.37 -3.47
C GLY A 61 7.51 -10.83 -3.09
N PHE A 62 6.30 -11.16 -2.64
CA PHE A 62 5.87 -12.52 -2.33
C PHE A 62 5.87 -13.41 -3.58
N GLY A 63 5.35 -12.91 -4.71
CA GLY A 63 5.36 -13.62 -5.98
C GLY A 63 6.78 -13.93 -6.48
N LEU A 64 7.68 -12.96 -6.40
CA LEU A 64 9.09 -13.16 -6.73
C LEU A 64 9.77 -14.15 -5.77
N GLY A 65 9.49 -14.05 -4.47
CA GLY A 65 10.00 -15.00 -3.47
C GLY A 65 9.52 -16.43 -3.70
N LEU A 66 8.23 -16.61 -4.05
CA LEU A 66 7.67 -17.91 -4.43
C LEU A 66 8.36 -18.46 -5.71
N ALA A 67 8.58 -17.61 -6.71
CA ALA A 67 9.25 -18.02 -7.94
C ALA A 67 10.68 -18.54 -7.65
N ILE A 68 11.41 -17.85 -6.78
CA ILE A 68 12.75 -18.27 -6.34
C ILE A 68 12.67 -19.59 -5.56
N GLY A 69 11.74 -19.70 -4.62
CA GLY A 69 11.55 -20.91 -3.81
C GLY A 69 11.18 -22.14 -4.67
N LEU A 70 10.26 -21.96 -5.63
CA LEU A 70 9.87 -23.03 -6.55
C LEU A 70 11.02 -23.41 -7.49
N ALA A 71 11.80 -22.45 -8.02
CA ALA A 71 12.96 -22.73 -8.82
C ALA A 71 13.99 -23.57 -8.05
N GLY A 72 14.22 -23.26 -6.77
CA GLY A 72 15.08 -24.06 -5.90
C GLY A 72 14.54 -25.48 -5.65
N ALA A 73 13.23 -25.60 -5.36
CA ALA A 73 12.57 -26.89 -5.12
C ALA A 73 12.58 -27.82 -6.36
N LEU A 74 12.53 -27.22 -7.56
CA LEU A 74 12.59 -27.95 -8.84
C LEU A 74 14.02 -28.19 -9.33
N ASN A 75 15.04 -27.91 -8.50
CA ASN A 75 16.45 -28.02 -8.86
C ASN A 75 16.81 -27.29 -10.19
N ALA A 76 16.21 -26.08 -10.36
CA ALA A 76 16.55 -25.24 -11.51
C ALA A 76 18.04 -24.85 -11.46
N SER A 77 18.63 -24.56 -12.63
CA SER A 77 20.04 -24.18 -12.71
C SER A 77 20.34 -22.97 -11.82
N GLU A 78 21.50 -22.93 -11.20
CA GLU A 78 21.96 -21.81 -10.35
C GLU A 78 21.90 -20.47 -11.07
N THR A 79 22.10 -20.48 -12.39
CA THR A 79 21.97 -19.28 -13.23
C THR A 79 20.56 -18.70 -13.20
N ILE A 80 19.51 -19.54 -13.27
CA ILE A 80 18.11 -19.08 -13.23
C ILE A 80 17.80 -18.50 -11.87
N ILE A 81 18.21 -19.18 -10.81
CA ILE A 81 18.00 -18.72 -9.42
C ILE A 81 18.75 -17.39 -9.20
N GLY A 82 19.99 -17.28 -9.65
CA GLY A 82 20.78 -16.07 -9.59
C GLY A 82 20.14 -14.88 -10.35
N CYS A 83 19.59 -15.12 -11.53
CA CYS A 83 18.86 -14.10 -12.27
C CYS A 83 17.61 -13.61 -11.52
N LEU A 84 16.82 -14.51 -10.93
CA LEU A 84 15.62 -14.16 -10.16
C LEU A 84 15.98 -13.36 -8.91
N ILE A 85 17.04 -13.73 -8.20
CA ILE A 85 17.55 -12.96 -7.05
C ILE A 85 18.03 -11.58 -7.51
N GLY A 86 18.74 -11.49 -8.62
CA GLY A 86 19.17 -10.22 -9.21
C GLY A 86 18.00 -9.29 -9.52
N VAL A 87 16.92 -9.82 -10.12
CA VAL A 87 15.68 -9.07 -10.37
C VAL A 87 15.06 -8.59 -9.07
N LEU A 88 15.00 -9.42 -8.04
CA LEU A 88 14.45 -9.04 -6.73
C LEU A 88 15.27 -7.91 -6.09
N ILE A 89 16.60 -7.98 -6.14
CA ILE A 89 17.48 -6.93 -5.60
C ILE A 89 17.24 -5.61 -6.32
N VAL A 90 17.25 -5.62 -7.65
CA VAL A 90 16.99 -4.41 -8.45
C VAL A 90 15.61 -3.83 -8.15
N TYR A 91 14.58 -4.70 -8.04
CA TYR A 91 13.24 -4.28 -7.67
C TYR A 91 13.20 -3.59 -6.30
N CYS A 92 13.89 -4.15 -5.28
CA CYS A 92 13.96 -3.54 -3.95
C CYS A 92 14.59 -2.15 -3.99
N PHE A 93 15.69 -1.96 -4.72
CA PHE A 93 16.33 -0.65 -4.87
C PHE A 93 15.44 0.36 -5.59
N VAL A 94 14.79 -0.05 -6.67
CA VAL A 94 13.92 0.83 -7.45
C VAL A 94 12.69 1.27 -6.65
N VAL A 95 12.09 0.37 -5.88
CA VAL A 95 10.90 0.66 -5.02
C VAL A 95 11.27 1.47 -3.78
N LEU A 96 12.53 1.45 -3.34
CA LEU A 96 12.98 2.16 -2.14
C LEU A 96 12.70 3.66 -2.23
N VAL A 97 13.05 4.31 -3.35
CA VAL A 97 12.86 5.76 -3.55
C VAL A 97 11.40 6.20 -3.43
N PRO A 98 10.44 5.63 -4.19
CA PRO A 98 9.04 6.01 -4.07
C PRO A 98 8.42 5.59 -2.72
N SER A 99 8.92 4.50 -2.08
CA SER A 99 8.46 4.08 -0.75
C SER A 99 8.84 5.08 0.32
N LEU A 100 10.06 5.62 0.28
CA LEU A 100 10.48 6.70 1.19
C LEU A 100 9.63 7.95 0.99
N SER A 101 9.39 8.37 -0.26
CA SER A 101 8.54 9.51 -0.57
C SER A 101 7.12 9.32 -0.01
N LEU A 102 6.51 8.16 -0.22
CA LEU A 102 5.18 7.83 0.29
C LEU A 102 5.14 7.84 1.82
N SER A 103 6.16 7.29 2.48
CA SER A 103 6.30 7.24 3.94
C SER A 103 6.40 8.65 4.55
N VAL A 104 7.23 9.52 3.98
CA VAL A 104 7.34 10.93 4.40
C VAL A 104 5.99 11.64 4.27
N ARG A 105 5.31 11.49 3.13
CA ARG A 105 4.00 12.10 2.87
C ARG A 105 2.94 11.61 3.88
N ARG A 106 3.01 10.35 4.25
CA ARG A 106 2.09 9.75 5.24
C ARG A 106 2.37 10.24 6.66
N LEU A 107 3.64 10.39 7.07
CA LEU A 107 4.02 10.96 8.36
C LEU A 107 3.54 12.41 8.48
N ARG A 108 3.68 13.20 7.43
CA ARG A 108 3.19 14.58 7.39
C ARG A 108 1.67 14.67 7.45
N ASP A 109 0.95 13.76 6.82
CA ASP A 109 -0.51 13.65 6.88
C ASP A 109 -1.00 13.33 8.30
N ALA A 110 -0.24 12.52 9.05
CA ALA A 110 -0.50 12.22 10.45
C ALA A 110 -0.05 13.34 11.43
N GLY A 111 0.54 14.43 10.90
CA GLY A 111 1.01 15.57 11.71
C GLY A 111 2.39 15.39 12.36
N PHE A 112 3.13 14.37 11.96
CA PHE A 112 4.48 14.11 12.49
C PHE A 112 5.57 14.71 11.61
N HIS A 113 6.72 14.99 12.23
CA HIS A 113 7.87 15.52 11.52
C HIS A 113 8.49 14.42 10.62
N TRP A 114 8.97 14.80 9.44
CA TRP A 114 9.59 13.88 8.48
C TRP A 114 10.79 13.10 9.06
N ALA A 115 11.47 13.66 10.07
CA ALA A 115 12.61 13.02 10.72
C ALA A 115 12.30 11.67 11.38
N PHE A 116 11.01 11.37 11.68
CA PHE A 116 10.61 10.05 12.18
C PHE A 116 10.91 8.91 11.20
N ILE A 117 11.20 9.19 9.94
CA ILE A 117 11.65 8.17 8.98
C ILE A 117 12.99 7.54 9.37
N PHE A 118 13.84 8.26 10.16
CA PHE A 118 15.08 7.70 10.68
C PHE A 118 14.89 6.53 11.64
N PHE A 119 13.69 6.36 12.21
CA PHE A 119 13.34 5.15 12.95
C PHE A 119 13.42 3.88 12.09
N TYR A 120 13.44 4.01 10.77
CA TYR A 120 13.68 2.89 9.85
C TYR A 120 15.08 2.25 10.06
N PHE A 121 16.05 3.03 10.56
CA PHE A 121 17.41 2.55 10.87
C PHE A 121 17.51 1.82 12.22
N VAL A 122 16.46 1.93 13.07
CA VAL A 122 16.42 1.20 14.34
C VAL A 122 15.72 -0.14 14.10
N PRO A 123 16.45 -1.27 14.03
CA PRO A 123 15.84 -2.57 13.75
C PRO A 123 14.81 -2.92 14.83
N THR A 124 13.74 -3.62 14.44
CA THR A 124 12.62 -4.10 15.25
C THR A 124 11.73 -3.02 15.86
N ILE A 125 12.23 -2.15 16.74
CA ILE A 125 11.42 -1.13 17.43
C ILE A 125 11.01 -0.02 16.45
N GLY A 126 11.91 0.42 15.59
CA GLY A 126 11.66 1.49 14.64
C GLY A 126 10.56 1.13 13.63
N SER A 127 10.56 -0.09 13.12
CA SER A 127 9.52 -0.57 12.19
C SER A 127 8.15 -0.65 12.84
N LEU A 128 8.06 -1.09 14.12
CA LEU A 128 6.81 -1.11 14.88
C LEU A 128 6.27 0.29 15.13
N VAL A 129 7.13 1.24 15.54
CA VAL A 129 6.75 2.64 15.75
C VAL A 129 6.19 3.24 14.46
N LEU A 130 6.89 3.07 13.33
CA LEU A 130 6.44 3.56 12.04
C LEU A 130 5.11 2.92 11.61
N LEU A 131 4.92 1.62 11.83
CA LEU A 131 3.67 0.93 11.53
C LEU A 131 2.51 1.55 12.31
N VAL A 132 2.68 1.81 13.60
CA VAL A 132 1.66 2.49 14.42
C VAL A 132 1.39 3.90 13.90
N LEU A 133 2.43 4.67 13.58
CA LEU A 133 2.29 6.03 13.03
C LEU A 133 1.54 6.04 11.69
N TYR A 134 1.75 5.03 10.84
CA TYR A 134 1.02 4.88 9.57
C TYR A 134 -0.45 4.49 9.73
N CYS A 135 -0.82 3.89 10.87
CA CYS A 135 -2.21 3.58 11.23
C CYS A 135 -2.97 4.77 11.83
N LEU A 136 -2.28 5.82 12.32
CA LEU A 136 -2.93 6.97 12.95
C LEU A 136 -3.84 7.76 11.98
N PRO A 137 -4.92 8.39 12.48
CA PRO A 137 -5.79 9.23 11.65
C PRO A 137 -5.05 10.46 11.12
N THR A 138 -5.54 10.99 10.00
CA THR A 138 -5.10 12.25 9.44
C THR A 138 -5.42 13.39 10.42
N LYS A 139 -4.50 14.32 10.62
CA LYS A 139 -4.66 15.44 11.56
C LYS A 139 -5.90 16.27 11.26
N GLU A 140 -6.15 16.58 9.99
CA GLU A 140 -7.37 17.32 9.56
C GLU A 140 -8.66 16.61 9.98
N SER A 141 -8.74 15.27 9.87
CA SER A 141 -9.93 14.51 10.26
C SER A 141 -10.18 14.48 11.79
N ILE A 142 -9.17 14.78 12.58
CA ILE A 142 -9.29 14.93 14.04
C ILE A 142 -9.83 16.32 14.38
N GLU A 143 -9.28 17.35 13.76
CA GLU A 143 -9.71 18.74 13.93
C GLU A 143 -11.17 18.92 13.50
N ASP A 144 -11.58 18.37 12.36
CA ASP A 144 -12.97 18.40 11.87
C ASP A 144 -13.95 17.74 12.86
N LYS A 145 -13.56 16.62 13.49
CA LYS A 145 -14.39 15.95 14.49
C LYS A 145 -14.53 16.76 15.78
N GLN A 146 -13.45 17.38 16.23
CA GLN A 146 -13.46 18.22 17.43
C GLN A 146 -14.36 19.43 17.23
N VAL A 147 -14.31 20.10 16.08
CA VAL A 147 -15.20 21.22 15.74
C VAL A 147 -16.66 20.77 15.69
N GLN A 148 -16.96 19.57 15.18
CA GLN A 148 -18.33 19.05 15.16
C GLN A 148 -18.86 18.67 16.55
N GLU A 149 -17.99 18.22 17.47
CA GLU A 149 -18.38 17.95 18.86
C GLU A 149 -18.62 19.26 19.64
N GLU A 150 -17.83 20.28 19.40
CA GLU A 150 -17.93 21.57 20.08
C GLU A 150 -19.15 22.40 19.62
N THR A 151 -19.63 22.14 18.39
CA THR A 151 -20.82 22.80 17.81
C THR A 151 -22.16 22.09 18.11
N ARG A 152 -22.15 20.98 18.85
CA ARG A 152 -23.32 20.14 19.13
C ARG A 152 -23.81 20.29 20.57
#